data_3d599b2325d8a03d61693fae0172679d
#
_entry.id   3d599b2325d8a03d61693fae0172679d
#
_cell.length_a   1.000
_cell.length_b   1.000
_cell.length_c   1.000
_cell.angle_alpha   90.00
_cell.angle_beta   90.00
_cell.angle_gamma   90.00
#
_symmetry.space_group_name_H-M   'P 1'
#
loop_
_entity.id
_entity.type
_entity.pdbx_description
1 polymer ?
#
loop_
_entity_poly.entity_id
_entity_poly.type
_entity_poly.pdbx_seq_one_letter_code
_entity_poly.pdbx_strand_id
1 'polypeptide(L)'
;MKDEASGQTVDTGAATHAFDAFLRDDALLKVRDLSVRYRRGGKIFVAVDGVSFDVAPGETLGLVGESGSGKTTIGRALLKLLPKADTRVDGHVEYDGLNVADLSASDLRAIRSKLQMIFQDPISSFNPRRKVQDIVGEGLEIQGIRKAERLERVDRALNDVGMSRTMVEGRRPHQFSGGQCQRIAIARALAVGPELIVCDEPVASLDVSVQAHVINLLQDIRQKRNLALIFISHDLAVVRNVSDRVAVLYMGRIVEIGTGDAIYQRPAHPYTRMLLEAVPVPDASRKIVPSATPTQALSRSAPPSGCRFRLRCPRAQAVCAGEEPKLASMPYGQFAACHFPHDEPAPGIKTAEQA
;
A
#
# COMPACT_ATOMS: atom_id res chain seq x y z
N MET A 1 37.15 -24.82 -24.03
CA MET A 1 35.69 -24.95 -24.13
C MET A 1 35.12 -23.64 -23.63
N LYS A 2 34.53 -22.84 -24.52
CA LYS A 2 33.94 -21.53 -24.20
C LYS A 2 32.48 -21.79 -23.87
N ASP A 3 32.09 -21.47 -22.65
CA ASP A 3 30.66 -21.42 -22.26
C ASP A 3 30.07 -20.12 -22.80
N GLU A 4 29.24 -20.22 -23.80
CA GLU A 4 28.38 -19.16 -24.31
C GLU A 4 27.17 -19.01 -23.35
N ALA A 5 27.21 -18.04 -22.47
CA ALA A 5 26.04 -17.59 -21.76
C ALA A 5 25.11 -16.84 -22.72
N SER A 6 24.05 -17.50 -23.18
CA SER A 6 22.99 -16.90 -23.99
C SER A 6 22.23 -15.82 -23.16
N GLY A 7 22.66 -14.58 -23.28
CA GLY A 7 21.93 -13.43 -22.80
C GLY A 7 20.69 -13.22 -23.67
N GLN A 8 19.51 -13.64 -23.20
CA GLN A 8 18.25 -13.22 -23.81
C GLN A 8 18.03 -11.74 -23.48
N THR A 9 18.18 -10.89 -24.47
CA THR A 9 17.74 -9.49 -24.42
C THR A 9 16.22 -9.48 -24.40
N VAL A 10 15.63 -9.13 -23.26
CA VAL A 10 14.18 -8.96 -23.13
C VAL A 10 13.77 -7.74 -23.98
N ASP A 11 12.90 -7.96 -24.95
CA ASP A 11 12.32 -6.90 -25.79
C ASP A 11 11.49 -5.94 -24.91
N THR A 12 12.00 -4.71 -24.73
CA THR A 12 11.41 -3.69 -23.85
C THR A 12 10.05 -3.18 -24.33
N GLY A 13 9.70 -3.34 -25.59
CA GLY A 13 8.38 -3.01 -26.16
C GLY A 13 7.32 -4.02 -25.76
N ALA A 14 7.60 -5.30 -25.90
CA ALA A 14 6.70 -6.40 -25.52
C ALA A 14 6.43 -6.43 -24.01
N ALA A 15 7.40 -6.08 -23.17
CA ALA A 15 7.25 -6.04 -21.73
C ALA A 15 6.25 -4.97 -21.24
N THR A 16 6.22 -3.79 -21.88
CA THR A 16 5.27 -2.72 -21.53
C THR A 16 3.84 -3.12 -21.89
N HIS A 17 3.61 -3.69 -23.06
CA HIS A 17 2.29 -4.18 -23.48
C HIS A 17 1.77 -5.32 -22.59
N ALA A 18 2.65 -6.20 -22.12
CA ALA A 18 2.27 -7.31 -21.24
C ALA A 18 1.83 -6.81 -19.85
N PHE A 19 2.47 -5.78 -19.32
CA PHE A 19 2.06 -5.19 -18.03
C PHE A 19 0.75 -4.41 -18.15
N ASP A 20 0.53 -3.66 -19.23
CA ASP A 20 -0.73 -2.97 -19.48
C ASP A 20 -1.90 -3.96 -19.59
N ALA A 21 -1.69 -5.12 -20.22
CA ALA A 21 -2.68 -6.19 -20.30
C ALA A 21 -2.94 -6.91 -18.96
N PHE A 22 -2.03 -6.83 -17.99
CA PHE A 22 -2.21 -7.33 -16.63
C PHE A 22 -3.13 -6.43 -15.80
N LEU A 23 -3.17 -5.13 -16.13
CA LEU A 23 -4.03 -4.17 -15.45
C LEU A 23 -5.46 -4.31 -15.97
N ARG A 24 -6.42 -4.42 -15.04
CA ARG A 24 -7.83 -4.70 -15.37
C ARG A 24 -8.59 -3.46 -15.78
N ASP A 25 -9.36 -3.56 -16.84
CA ASP A 25 -10.20 -2.47 -17.35
C ASP A 25 -11.47 -2.25 -16.50
N ASP A 26 -11.96 -3.29 -15.82
CA ASP A 26 -13.15 -3.28 -14.96
C ASP A 26 -12.85 -2.97 -13.48
N ALA A 27 -11.64 -2.56 -13.17
CA ALA A 27 -11.23 -2.23 -11.81
C ALA A 27 -11.95 -0.98 -11.27
N LEU A 28 -12.27 -0.99 -9.96
CA LEU A 28 -12.86 0.13 -9.24
C LEU A 28 -11.93 1.35 -9.18
N LEU A 29 -10.64 1.09 -8.99
CA LEU A 29 -9.58 2.11 -9.00
C LEU A 29 -8.54 1.73 -10.04
N LYS A 30 -8.19 2.69 -10.91
CA LYS A 30 -7.12 2.55 -11.90
C LYS A 30 -6.11 3.67 -11.71
N VAL A 31 -4.85 3.30 -11.62
CA VAL A 31 -3.71 4.23 -11.50
C VAL A 31 -2.77 3.96 -12.67
N ARG A 32 -2.44 5.00 -13.43
CA ARG A 32 -1.55 4.92 -14.59
C ARG A 32 -0.51 6.02 -14.52
N ASP A 33 0.75 5.64 -14.54
CA ASP A 33 1.95 6.51 -14.58
C ASP A 33 1.95 7.61 -13.51
N LEU A 34 1.39 7.29 -12.33
CA LEU A 34 1.31 8.24 -11.23
C LEU A 34 2.72 8.67 -10.81
N SER A 35 2.96 9.99 -10.88
CA SER A 35 4.20 10.60 -10.42
C SER A 35 3.90 11.75 -9.46
N VAL A 36 4.65 11.82 -8.36
CA VAL A 36 4.50 12.88 -7.35
C VAL A 36 5.84 13.50 -7.06
N ARG A 37 5.94 14.81 -7.24
CA ARG A 37 7.14 15.62 -7.02
C ARG A 37 6.86 16.68 -5.98
N TYR A 38 7.73 16.78 -4.98
CA TYR A 38 7.71 17.85 -3.96
C TYR A 38 8.78 18.89 -4.25
N ARG A 39 8.45 20.17 -4.06
CA ARG A 39 9.40 21.28 -4.08
C ARG A 39 9.75 21.65 -2.65
N ARG A 40 11.03 21.53 -2.27
CA ARG A 40 11.54 21.95 -0.94
C ARG A 40 12.84 22.73 -1.11
N GLY A 41 12.88 23.97 -0.63
CA GLY A 41 14.09 24.80 -0.69
C GLY A 41 14.67 24.94 -2.10
N GLY A 42 13.84 25.10 -3.12
CA GLY A 42 14.24 25.20 -4.54
C GLY A 42 14.64 23.87 -5.20
N LYS A 43 14.70 22.76 -4.45
CA LYS A 43 15.01 21.43 -4.99
C LYS A 43 13.74 20.63 -5.22
N ILE A 44 13.74 19.83 -6.30
CA ILE A 44 12.66 18.89 -6.61
C ILE A 44 13.04 17.52 -6.05
N PHE A 45 12.14 16.95 -5.26
CA PHE A 45 12.23 15.59 -4.75
C PHE A 45 11.11 14.75 -5.37
N VAL A 46 11.49 13.66 -6.07
CA VAL A 46 10.55 12.72 -6.68
C VAL A 46 10.21 11.65 -5.65
N ALA A 47 8.98 11.68 -5.14
CA ALA A 47 8.52 10.72 -4.13
C ALA A 47 7.85 9.49 -4.74
N VAL A 48 7.18 9.67 -5.89
CA VAL A 48 6.56 8.61 -6.69
C VAL A 48 6.88 8.90 -8.15
N ASP A 49 7.20 7.86 -8.91
CA ASP A 49 7.69 8.01 -10.27
C ASP A 49 7.18 6.89 -11.19
N GLY A 50 6.15 7.20 -11.99
CA GLY A 50 5.58 6.30 -12.99
C GLY A 50 4.97 5.01 -12.40
N VAL A 51 4.17 5.13 -11.33
CA VAL A 51 3.53 3.99 -10.68
C VAL A 51 2.18 3.70 -11.34
N SER A 52 1.98 2.43 -11.74
CA SER A 52 0.72 1.95 -12.33
C SER A 52 0.25 0.69 -11.60
N PHE A 53 -1.03 0.66 -11.24
CA PHE A 53 -1.72 -0.49 -10.64
C PHE A 53 -3.23 -0.31 -10.72
N ASP A 54 -3.97 -1.33 -10.38
CA ASP A 54 -5.43 -1.32 -10.28
C ASP A 54 -5.90 -2.04 -9.02
N VAL A 55 -7.14 -1.77 -8.62
CA VAL A 55 -7.82 -2.46 -7.50
C VAL A 55 -9.26 -2.77 -7.91
N ALA A 56 -9.63 -4.04 -7.86
CA ALA A 56 -11.01 -4.47 -8.13
C ALA A 56 -11.94 -4.28 -6.91
N PRO A 57 -13.26 -4.29 -7.09
CA PRO A 57 -14.20 -4.35 -5.97
C PRO A 57 -13.91 -5.55 -5.07
N GLY A 58 -13.91 -5.35 -3.75
CA GLY A 58 -13.65 -6.41 -2.78
C GLY A 58 -12.21 -6.92 -2.70
N GLU A 59 -11.27 -6.39 -3.48
CA GLU A 59 -9.86 -6.78 -3.48
C GLU A 59 -9.07 -6.03 -2.40
N THR A 60 -8.07 -6.68 -1.83
CA THR A 60 -7.01 -6.02 -1.06
C THR A 60 -5.70 -6.01 -1.85
N LEU A 61 -5.23 -4.81 -2.21
CA LEU A 61 -3.89 -4.58 -2.73
C LEU A 61 -2.96 -4.16 -1.59
N GLY A 62 -1.95 -4.96 -1.29
CA GLY A 62 -0.87 -4.61 -0.37
C GLY A 62 0.17 -3.71 -1.06
N LEU A 63 0.48 -2.54 -0.47
CA LEU A 63 1.61 -1.70 -0.88
C LEU A 63 2.71 -1.82 0.17
N VAL A 64 3.83 -2.45 -0.19
CA VAL A 64 4.93 -2.72 0.76
C VAL A 64 6.23 -2.06 0.31
N GLY A 65 7.14 -1.86 1.26
CA GLY A 65 8.46 -1.29 1.02
C GLY A 65 8.98 -0.54 2.24
N GLU A 66 10.25 -0.18 2.25
CA GLU A 66 10.89 0.56 3.34
C GLU A 66 10.23 1.92 3.59
N SER A 67 10.49 2.50 4.79
CA SER A 67 10.04 3.86 5.10
C SER A 67 10.63 4.87 4.09
N GLY A 68 9.77 5.75 3.57
CA GLY A 68 10.15 6.72 2.53
C GLY A 68 10.11 6.18 1.11
N SER A 69 9.65 4.95 0.85
CA SER A 69 9.51 4.42 -0.52
C SER A 69 8.39 5.05 -1.36
N GLY A 70 7.51 5.89 -0.77
CA GLY A 70 6.45 6.59 -1.48
C GLY A 70 5.02 6.11 -1.18
N LYS A 71 4.82 5.05 -0.37
CA LYS A 71 3.52 4.43 -0.08
C LYS A 71 2.44 5.40 0.40
N THR A 72 2.71 6.13 1.49
CA THR A 72 1.82 7.17 2.03
C THR A 72 1.53 8.29 1.02
N THR A 73 2.54 8.64 0.21
CA THR A 73 2.36 9.64 -0.86
C THR A 73 1.38 9.16 -1.92
N ILE A 74 1.46 7.88 -2.33
CA ILE A 74 0.47 7.27 -3.24
C ILE A 74 -0.91 7.36 -2.59
N GLY A 75 -1.11 6.85 -1.37
CA GLY A 75 -2.39 6.88 -0.68
C GLY A 75 -3.02 8.27 -0.62
N ARG A 76 -2.22 9.30 -0.30
CA ARG A 76 -2.69 10.69 -0.27
C ARG A 76 -2.98 11.27 -1.66
N ALA A 77 -2.23 10.85 -2.68
CA ALA A 77 -2.47 11.28 -4.06
C ALA A 77 -3.83 10.78 -4.57
N LEU A 78 -4.19 9.52 -4.29
CA LEU A 78 -5.47 8.92 -4.69
C LEU A 78 -6.69 9.72 -4.19
N LEU A 79 -6.59 10.31 -2.99
CA LEU A 79 -7.66 11.11 -2.39
C LEU A 79 -7.51 12.63 -2.66
N LYS A 80 -6.52 13.03 -3.46
CA LYS A 80 -6.19 14.45 -3.71
C LYS A 80 -5.97 15.23 -2.39
N LEU A 81 -5.23 14.60 -1.44
CA LEU A 81 -4.91 15.15 -0.11
C LEU A 81 -3.52 15.79 -0.03
N LEU A 82 -2.76 15.78 -1.12
CA LEU A 82 -1.43 16.39 -1.16
C LEU A 82 -1.52 17.93 -1.19
N PRO A 83 -0.59 18.64 -0.51
CA PRO A 83 -0.54 20.11 -0.53
C PRO A 83 -0.32 20.63 -1.95
N LYS A 84 -1.21 21.51 -2.45
CA LYS A 84 -1.11 22.01 -3.84
C LYS A 84 0.08 22.97 -4.07
N ALA A 85 0.50 23.72 -3.04
CA ALA A 85 1.50 24.77 -3.18
C ALA A 85 2.88 24.24 -3.60
N ASP A 86 3.28 23.09 -3.02
CA ASP A 86 4.62 22.53 -3.15
C ASP A 86 4.65 21.13 -3.75
N THR A 87 3.54 20.70 -4.36
CA THR A 87 3.41 19.35 -4.91
C THR A 87 2.88 19.39 -6.34
N ARG A 88 3.58 18.68 -7.21
CA ARG A 88 3.11 18.37 -8.55
C ARG A 88 2.76 16.89 -8.63
N VAL A 89 1.54 16.61 -9.13
CA VAL A 89 1.03 15.26 -9.37
C VAL A 89 0.78 15.15 -10.87
N ASP A 90 1.42 14.18 -11.50
CA ASP A 90 1.26 13.83 -12.92
C ASP A 90 0.76 12.38 -13.01
N GLY A 91 0.21 11.98 -14.15
CA GLY A 91 -0.39 10.65 -14.37
C GLY A 91 -1.91 10.68 -14.23
N HIS A 92 -2.51 9.48 -14.25
CA HIS A 92 -3.97 9.32 -14.29
C HIS A 92 -4.43 8.47 -13.10
N VAL A 93 -5.42 8.98 -12.37
CA VAL A 93 -6.10 8.25 -11.28
C VAL A 93 -7.59 8.26 -11.59
N GLU A 94 -8.14 7.11 -11.90
CA GLU A 94 -9.55 6.90 -12.21
C GLU A 94 -10.21 6.09 -11.09
N TYR A 95 -11.33 6.59 -10.59
CA TYR A 95 -12.18 5.92 -9.63
C TYR A 95 -13.59 5.80 -10.20
N ASP A 96 -14.10 4.58 -10.35
CA ASP A 96 -15.43 4.29 -10.90
C ASP A 96 -15.69 5.03 -12.24
N GLY A 97 -14.70 4.99 -13.16
CA GLY A 97 -14.76 5.66 -14.48
C GLY A 97 -14.50 7.16 -14.46
N LEU A 98 -14.28 7.78 -13.29
CA LEU A 98 -14.08 9.23 -13.16
C LEU A 98 -12.62 9.58 -12.86
N ASN A 99 -12.00 10.44 -13.69
CA ASN A 99 -10.64 10.91 -13.41
C ASN A 99 -10.63 11.87 -12.21
N VAL A 100 -9.96 11.46 -11.15
CA VAL A 100 -9.88 12.21 -9.88
C VAL A 100 -9.24 13.60 -10.07
N ALA A 101 -8.31 13.74 -11.03
CA ALA A 101 -7.65 15.01 -11.30
C ALA A 101 -8.62 16.10 -11.80
N ASP A 102 -9.64 15.70 -12.59
CA ASP A 102 -10.55 16.62 -13.30
C ASP A 102 -11.80 16.96 -12.47
N LEU A 103 -11.97 16.32 -11.31
CA LEU A 103 -13.16 16.50 -10.48
C LEU A 103 -13.29 17.91 -9.93
N SER A 104 -14.51 18.46 -10.04
CA SER A 104 -14.90 19.66 -9.32
C SER A 104 -14.86 19.46 -7.80
N ALA A 105 -14.94 20.55 -7.03
CA ALA A 105 -14.96 20.47 -5.57
C ALA A 105 -16.20 19.71 -5.03
N SER A 106 -17.34 19.79 -5.72
CA SER A 106 -18.56 19.04 -5.39
C SER A 106 -18.40 17.55 -5.66
N ASP A 107 -17.90 17.18 -6.85
CA ASP A 107 -17.72 15.79 -7.25
C ASP A 107 -16.65 15.09 -6.40
N LEU A 108 -15.56 15.80 -6.10
CA LEU A 108 -14.52 15.33 -5.20
C LEU A 108 -15.07 15.04 -3.79
N ARG A 109 -16.04 15.86 -3.31
CA ARG A 109 -16.71 15.61 -2.02
C ARG A 109 -17.57 14.35 -2.07
N ALA A 110 -18.28 14.14 -3.18
CA ALA A 110 -19.08 12.92 -3.38
C ALA A 110 -18.20 11.67 -3.43
N ILE A 111 -17.09 11.69 -4.19
CA ILE A 111 -16.14 10.56 -4.26
C ILE A 111 -15.47 10.30 -2.92
N ARG A 112 -15.15 11.33 -2.14
CA ARG A 112 -14.54 11.15 -0.81
C ARG A 112 -15.46 10.44 0.18
N SER A 113 -16.76 10.32 -0.07
CA SER A 113 -17.62 9.44 0.72
C SER A 113 -17.40 7.96 0.40
N LYS A 114 -17.08 7.66 -0.83
CA LYS A 114 -16.84 6.29 -1.32
C LYS A 114 -15.39 5.84 -1.14
N LEU A 115 -14.45 6.79 -1.24
CA LEU A 115 -13.00 6.57 -1.10
C LEU A 115 -12.50 7.20 0.18
N GLN A 116 -12.20 6.39 1.20
CA GLN A 116 -11.79 6.84 2.54
C GLN A 116 -10.32 6.52 2.84
N MET A 117 -9.77 7.14 3.89
CA MET A 117 -8.42 6.87 4.37
C MET A 117 -8.39 6.69 5.88
N ILE A 118 -7.72 5.62 6.33
CA ILE A 118 -7.33 5.41 7.72
C ILE A 118 -5.86 5.79 7.82
N PHE A 119 -5.55 6.78 8.66
CA PHE A 119 -4.19 7.32 8.81
C PHE A 119 -3.37 6.52 9.80
N GLN A 120 -2.05 6.57 9.68
CA GLN A 120 -1.06 5.89 10.50
C GLN A 120 -1.20 6.22 12.00
N ASP A 121 -1.49 7.47 12.34
CA ASP A 121 -1.79 7.91 13.70
C ASP A 121 -3.25 8.36 13.79
N PRO A 122 -4.15 7.52 14.36
CA PRO A 122 -5.55 7.86 14.48
C PRO A 122 -5.77 9.04 15.42
N ILE A 123 -4.96 9.15 16.49
CA ILE A 123 -5.17 10.18 17.54
C ILE A 123 -4.91 11.58 16.95
N SER A 124 -3.82 11.74 16.20
CA SER A 124 -3.50 13.01 15.54
C SER A 124 -4.52 13.42 14.48
N SER A 125 -5.27 12.43 13.95
CA SER A 125 -6.34 12.67 12.96
C SER A 125 -7.67 13.13 13.57
N PHE A 126 -7.82 13.04 14.89
CA PHE A 126 -9.03 13.44 15.60
C PHE A 126 -8.94 14.85 16.14
N ASN A 127 -10.08 15.55 16.17
CA ASN A 127 -10.18 16.74 17.00
C ASN A 127 -10.32 16.33 18.48
N PRO A 128 -9.31 16.60 19.35
CA PRO A 128 -9.30 16.09 20.73
C PRO A 128 -10.41 16.70 21.60
N ARG A 129 -11.04 17.80 21.17
CA ARG A 129 -12.12 18.47 21.90
C ARG A 129 -13.50 17.90 21.58
N ARG A 130 -13.65 17.17 20.44
CA ARG A 130 -14.92 16.56 20.06
C ARG A 130 -15.15 15.23 20.77
N LYS A 131 -16.42 14.86 20.96
CA LYS A 131 -16.81 13.55 21.45
C LYS A 131 -16.62 12.51 20.35
N VAL A 132 -16.34 11.26 20.72
CA VAL A 132 -16.09 10.17 19.76
C VAL A 132 -17.26 9.96 18.80
N GLN A 133 -18.50 9.99 19.29
CA GLN A 133 -19.68 9.89 18.44
C GLN A 133 -19.76 10.99 17.36
N ASP A 134 -19.31 12.21 17.69
CA ASP A 134 -19.31 13.34 16.74
C ASP A 134 -18.15 13.19 15.73
N ILE A 135 -17.02 12.61 16.15
CA ILE A 135 -15.89 12.30 15.28
C ILE A 135 -16.29 11.24 14.25
N VAL A 136 -16.94 10.15 14.68
CA VAL A 136 -17.42 9.10 13.78
C VAL A 136 -18.49 9.63 12.82
N GLY A 137 -19.36 10.52 13.29
CA GLY A 137 -20.42 11.12 12.49
C GLY A 137 -20.03 12.32 11.63
N GLU A 138 -18.78 12.80 11.70
CA GLU A 138 -18.34 14.04 11.05
C GLU A 138 -18.50 14.00 9.52
N GLY A 139 -18.12 12.90 8.87
CA GLY A 139 -18.30 12.72 7.45
C GLY A 139 -19.76 12.77 7.00
N LEU A 140 -20.65 12.19 7.78
CA LEU A 140 -22.09 12.21 7.54
C LEU A 140 -22.68 13.62 7.74
N GLU A 141 -22.15 14.38 8.70
CA GLU A 141 -22.52 15.78 8.92
C GLU A 141 -22.14 16.66 7.73
N ILE A 142 -20.94 16.48 7.20
CA ILE A 142 -20.44 17.19 5.99
C ILE A 142 -21.30 16.86 4.76
N GLN A 143 -21.86 15.64 4.68
CA GLN A 143 -22.79 15.23 3.62
C GLN A 143 -24.22 15.76 3.81
N GLY A 144 -24.52 16.44 4.92
CA GLY A 144 -25.86 16.96 5.21
C GLY A 144 -26.85 15.89 5.65
N ILE A 145 -26.40 14.71 6.10
CA ILE A 145 -27.28 13.63 6.58
C ILE A 145 -28.01 14.08 7.85
N ARG A 146 -29.32 13.86 7.88
CA ARG A 146 -30.18 14.24 9.01
C ARG A 146 -29.74 13.56 10.30
N LYS A 147 -29.89 14.27 11.44
CA LYS A 147 -29.37 13.84 12.74
C LYS A 147 -29.81 12.42 13.15
N ALA A 148 -31.08 12.07 12.93
CA ALA A 148 -31.59 10.74 13.28
C ALA A 148 -30.87 9.64 12.50
N GLU A 149 -30.81 9.75 11.19
CA GLU A 149 -30.11 8.80 10.32
C GLU A 149 -28.59 8.77 10.61
N ARG A 150 -28.00 9.94 10.90
CA ARG A 150 -26.58 10.03 11.28
C ARG A 150 -26.29 9.21 12.54
N LEU A 151 -27.12 9.29 13.57
CA LEU A 151 -26.96 8.52 14.80
C LEU A 151 -27.06 7.01 14.54
N GLU A 152 -28.01 6.57 13.72
CA GLU A 152 -28.14 5.14 13.34
C GLU A 152 -26.90 4.63 12.59
N ARG A 153 -26.38 5.43 11.65
CA ARG A 153 -25.16 5.06 10.91
C ARG A 153 -23.92 5.04 11.79
N VAL A 154 -23.79 5.97 12.73
CA VAL A 154 -22.71 6.00 13.72
C VAL A 154 -22.78 4.77 14.63
N ASP A 155 -23.97 4.43 15.16
CA ASP A 155 -24.14 3.26 16.01
C ASP A 155 -23.80 1.96 15.26
N ARG A 156 -24.22 1.85 13.99
CA ARG A 156 -23.88 0.71 13.13
C ARG A 156 -22.37 0.60 12.91
N ALA A 157 -21.71 1.71 12.56
CA ALA A 157 -20.27 1.72 12.33
C ALA A 157 -19.46 1.40 13.59
N LEU A 158 -19.92 1.85 14.77
CA LEU A 158 -19.31 1.49 16.05
C LEU A 158 -19.49 0.00 16.37
N ASN A 159 -20.69 -0.55 16.14
CA ASN A 159 -20.95 -1.97 16.35
C ASN A 159 -20.09 -2.85 15.41
N ASP A 160 -19.89 -2.44 14.15
CA ASP A 160 -19.02 -3.16 13.21
C ASP A 160 -17.58 -3.30 13.71
N VAL A 161 -17.10 -2.34 14.52
CA VAL A 161 -15.75 -2.40 15.11
C VAL A 161 -15.74 -2.96 16.55
N GLY A 162 -16.87 -3.56 16.98
CA GLY A 162 -17.00 -4.13 18.33
C GLY A 162 -17.03 -3.10 19.45
N MET A 163 -17.54 -1.89 19.16
CA MET A 163 -17.73 -0.84 20.15
C MET A 163 -19.23 -0.47 20.25
N SER A 164 -19.79 -0.52 21.46
CA SER A 164 -21.18 -0.10 21.64
C SER A 164 -21.28 1.43 21.83
N ARG A 165 -22.48 1.98 21.56
CA ARG A 165 -22.77 3.39 21.84
C ARG A 165 -22.48 3.75 23.27
N THR A 166 -22.83 2.90 24.24
CA THR A 166 -22.62 3.13 25.67
C THR A 166 -21.13 3.25 26.05
N MET A 167 -20.24 2.59 25.29
CA MET A 167 -18.79 2.70 25.51
C MET A 167 -18.23 4.07 25.10
N VAL A 168 -18.85 4.75 24.14
CA VAL A 168 -18.32 5.98 23.52
C VAL A 168 -19.11 7.23 23.90
N GLU A 169 -20.32 7.08 24.45
CA GLU A 169 -21.22 8.19 24.74
C GLU A 169 -20.58 9.21 25.68
N GLY A 170 -20.55 10.47 25.27
CA GLY A 170 -19.97 11.56 26.03
C GLY A 170 -18.46 11.60 26.10
N ARG A 171 -17.76 10.54 25.74
CA ARG A 171 -16.30 10.38 25.88
C ARG A 171 -15.51 10.99 24.71
N ARG A 172 -14.26 11.38 25.01
CA ARG A 172 -13.32 12.01 24.07
C ARG A 172 -12.16 11.06 23.78
N PRO A 173 -11.40 11.25 22.64
CA PRO A 173 -10.35 10.34 22.21
C PRO A 173 -9.30 9.99 23.29
N HIS A 174 -8.87 10.93 24.10
CA HIS A 174 -7.85 10.72 25.14
C HIS A 174 -8.30 9.76 26.28
N GLN A 175 -9.56 9.35 26.29
CA GLN A 175 -10.12 8.40 27.27
C GLN A 175 -10.12 6.95 26.74
N PHE A 176 -9.48 6.71 25.60
CA PHE A 176 -9.42 5.40 24.93
C PHE A 176 -7.98 4.95 24.74
N SER A 177 -7.76 3.63 24.73
CA SER A 177 -6.46 3.05 24.38
C SER A 177 -6.13 3.23 22.90
N GLY A 178 -4.87 3.06 22.50
CA GLY A 178 -4.45 3.15 21.10
C GLY A 178 -5.25 2.24 20.17
N GLY A 179 -5.45 0.97 20.55
CA GLY A 179 -6.27 0.04 19.78
C GLY A 179 -7.74 0.42 19.69
N GLN A 180 -8.31 1.01 20.75
CA GLN A 180 -9.66 1.57 20.70
C GLN A 180 -9.74 2.81 19.80
N CYS A 181 -8.74 3.70 19.84
CA CYS A 181 -8.66 4.83 18.92
C CYS A 181 -8.56 4.36 17.45
N GLN A 182 -7.81 3.27 17.19
CA GLN A 182 -7.77 2.68 15.85
C GLN A 182 -9.14 2.18 15.40
N ARG A 183 -9.89 1.48 16.26
CA ARG A 183 -11.26 1.06 15.97
C ARG A 183 -12.19 2.24 15.71
N ILE A 184 -12.04 3.34 16.46
CA ILE A 184 -12.79 4.59 16.23
C ILE A 184 -12.45 5.18 14.85
N ALA A 185 -11.17 5.17 14.43
CA ALA A 185 -10.79 5.64 13.10
C ALA A 185 -11.38 4.77 11.97
N ILE A 186 -11.41 3.45 12.17
CA ILE A 186 -12.08 2.52 11.26
C ILE A 186 -13.59 2.82 11.21
N ALA A 187 -14.25 2.97 12.36
CA ALA A 187 -15.67 3.31 12.42
C ALA A 187 -15.98 4.63 11.71
N ARG A 188 -15.13 5.67 11.88
CA ARG A 188 -15.27 6.96 11.18
C ARG A 188 -15.23 6.78 9.66
N ALA A 189 -14.30 5.96 9.15
CA ALA A 189 -14.21 5.68 7.72
C ALA A 189 -15.44 4.89 7.22
N LEU A 190 -15.93 3.93 8.00
CA LEU A 190 -17.07 3.07 7.64
C LEU A 190 -18.43 3.77 7.69
N ALA A 191 -18.59 4.79 8.54
CA ALA A 191 -19.87 5.46 8.76
C ALA A 191 -20.46 6.08 7.50
N VAL A 192 -19.62 6.57 6.59
CA VAL A 192 -20.03 7.19 5.32
C VAL A 192 -20.39 6.17 4.24
N GLY A 193 -20.09 4.88 4.43
CA GLY A 193 -20.39 3.81 3.48
C GLY A 193 -19.39 3.75 2.31
N PRO A 194 -18.08 3.61 2.59
CA PRO A 194 -17.06 3.58 1.55
C PRO A 194 -17.13 2.30 0.71
N GLU A 195 -16.63 2.38 -0.52
CA GLU A 195 -16.39 1.26 -1.43
C GLU A 195 -14.91 0.88 -1.47
N LEU A 196 -14.00 1.84 -1.18
CA LEU A 196 -12.56 1.63 -1.06
C LEU A 196 -11.99 2.39 0.14
N ILE A 197 -11.12 1.72 0.90
CA ILE A 197 -10.37 2.36 1.99
C ILE A 197 -8.87 2.20 1.78
N VAL A 198 -8.14 3.30 1.85
CA VAL A 198 -6.67 3.31 1.95
C VAL A 198 -6.29 3.23 3.43
N CYS A 199 -5.67 2.14 3.84
CA CYS A 199 -5.18 1.91 5.20
C CYS A 199 -3.68 2.23 5.24
N ASP A 200 -3.30 3.42 5.72
CA ASP A 200 -1.90 3.87 5.79
C ASP A 200 -1.28 3.44 7.13
N GLU A 201 -0.54 2.33 7.12
CA GLU A 201 0.09 1.70 8.29
C GLU A 201 -0.87 1.54 9.50
N PRO A 202 -2.04 0.91 9.30
CA PRO A 202 -3.13 0.97 10.28
C PRO A 202 -2.85 0.25 11.60
N VAL A 203 -1.73 -0.48 11.71
CA VAL A 203 -1.38 -1.28 12.89
C VAL A 203 0.03 -1.01 13.42
N ALA A 204 0.80 -0.10 12.80
CA ALA A 204 2.22 0.09 13.09
C ALA A 204 2.54 0.52 14.54
N SER A 205 1.61 1.19 15.21
CA SER A 205 1.80 1.69 16.59
C SER A 205 1.12 0.84 17.66
N LEU A 206 0.67 -0.38 17.30
CA LEU A 206 -0.10 -1.25 18.19
C LEU A 206 0.74 -2.47 18.61
N ASP A 207 0.45 -3.01 19.79
CA ASP A 207 1.00 -4.29 20.25
C ASP A 207 0.57 -5.45 19.34
N VAL A 208 1.40 -6.49 19.21
CA VAL A 208 1.19 -7.61 18.28
C VAL A 208 -0.19 -8.26 18.43
N SER A 209 -0.67 -8.44 19.67
CA SER A 209 -2.01 -9.01 19.92
C SER A 209 -3.13 -8.11 19.43
N VAL A 210 -3.00 -6.79 19.61
CA VAL A 210 -3.97 -5.78 19.15
C VAL A 210 -3.91 -5.65 17.63
N GLN A 211 -2.73 -5.74 17.02
CA GLN A 211 -2.55 -5.76 15.57
C GLN A 211 -3.38 -6.89 14.93
N ALA A 212 -3.26 -8.12 15.43
CA ALA A 212 -4.00 -9.27 14.91
C ALA A 212 -5.52 -9.03 14.96
N HIS A 213 -6.02 -8.46 16.06
CA HIS A 213 -7.45 -8.15 16.19
C HIS A 213 -7.93 -7.09 15.18
N VAL A 214 -7.14 -6.03 14.94
CA VAL A 214 -7.49 -4.98 13.97
C VAL A 214 -7.43 -5.52 12.54
N ILE A 215 -6.47 -6.38 12.24
CA ILE A 215 -6.34 -7.03 10.94
C ILE A 215 -7.55 -7.92 10.65
N ASN A 216 -7.90 -8.82 11.57
CA ASN A 216 -9.07 -9.69 11.43
C ASN A 216 -10.35 -8.88 11.30
N LEU A 217 -10.51 -7.81 12.08
CA LEU A 217 -11.65 -6.89 11.98
C LEU A 217 -11.76 -6.28 10.56
N LEU A 218 -10.66 -5.81 9.99
CA LEU A 218 -10.66 -5.24 8.63
C LEU A 218 -11.01 -6.30 7.57
N GLN A 219 -10.54 -7.53 7.72
CA GLN A 219 -10.89 -8.64 6.83
C GLN A 219 -12.37 -9.01 6.91
N ASP A 220 -12.93 -9.11 8.13
CA ASP A 220 -14.34 -9.39 8.33
C ASP A 220 -15.24 -8.32 7.70
N ILE A 221 -14.87 -7.04 7.89
CA ILE A 221 -15.60 -5.92 7.31
C ILE A 221 -15.50 -5.93 5.80
N ARG A 222 -14.30 -6.18 5.25
CA ARG A 222 -14.07 -6.31 3.82
C ARG A 222 -14.99 -7.35 3.20
N GLN A 223 -15.03 -8.55 3.77
CA GLN A 223 -15.87 -9.64 3.28
C GLN A 223 -17.38 -9.31 3.36
N LYS A 224 -17.82 -8.79 4.51
CA LYS A 224 -19.23 -8.46 4.74
C LYS A 224 -19.77 -7.36 3.83
N ARG A 225 -18.91 -6.39 3.47
CA ARG A 225 -19.31 -5.20 2.71
C ARG A 225 -18.82 -5.17 1.26
N ASN A 226 -18.12 -6.22 0.81
CA ASN A 226 -17.42 -6.26 -0.48
C ASN A 226 -16.51 -5.02 -0.67
N LEU A 227 -15.80 -4.64 0.37
CA LEU A 227 -14.99 -3.43 0.46
C LEU A 227 -13.63 -3.66 -0.19
N ALA A 228 -13.20 -2.78 -1.09
CA ALA A 228 -11.84 -2.79 -1.60
C ALA A 228 -10.89 -2.12 -0.59
N LEU A 229 -9.66 -2.66 -0.46
CA LEU A 229 -8.65 -2.12 0.43
C LEU A 229 -7.33 -1.87 -0.31
N ILE A 230 -6.67 -0.74 -0.02
CA ILE A 230 -5.24 -0.56 -0.27
C ILE A 230 -4.56 -0.59 1.09
N PHE A 231 -3.84 -1.66 1.37
CA PHE A 231 -3.20 -1.89 2.66
C PHE A 231 -1.71 -1.52 2.60
N ILE A 232 -1.35 -0.37 3.14
CA ILE A 232 0.02 0.13 3.18
C ILE A 232 0.69 -0.37 4.45
N SER A 233 1.85 -1.04 4.31
CA SER A 233 2.67 -1.47 5.44
C SER A 233 4.14 -1.56 5.05
N HIS A 234 5.02 -1.51 6.02
CA HIS A 234 6.43 -1.89 5.88
C HIS A 234 6.66 -3.35 6.33
N ASP A 235 5.68 -3.98 6.95
CA ASP A 235 5.74 -5.37 7.43
C ASP A 235 5.08 -6.31 6.41
N LEU A 236 5.93 -7.10 5.74
CA LEU A 236 5.51 -8.10 4.78
C LEU A 236 4.71 -9.25 5.43
N ALA A 237 4.99 -9.61 6.68
CA ALA A 237 4.27 -10.68 7.36
C ALA A 237 2.80 -10.30 7.58
N VAL A 238 2.54 -9.04 7.91
CA VAL A 238 1.17 -8.50 8.05
C VAL A 238 0.46 -8.51 6.70
N VAL A 239 1.12 -8.00 5.64
CA VAL A 239 0.53 -7.87 4.30
C VAL A 239 0.19 -9.23 3.69
N ARG A 240 1.00 -10.26 3.96
CA ARG A 240 0.75 -11.64 3.50
C ARG A 240 -0.65 -12.14 3.87
N ASN A 241 -1.09 -11.82 5.08
CA ASN A 241 -2.34 -12.35 5.62
C ASN A 241 -3.58 -11.61 5.14
N VAL A 242 -3.43 -10.39 4.57
CA VAL A 242 -4.57 -9.52 4.26
C VAL A 242 -4.73 -9.23 2.77
N SER A 243 -3.69 -9.48 1.96
CA SER A 243 -3.65 -8.99 0.57
C SER A 243 -3.83 -10.11 -0.45
N ASP A 244 -4.68 -9.88 -1.42
CA ASP A 244 -4.85 -10.74 -2.59
C ASP A 244 -3.69 -10.55 -3.58
N ARG A 245 -3.30 -9.29 -3.79
CA ARG A 245 -2.13 -8.90 -4.59
C ARG A 245 -1.23 -7.98 -3.79
N VAL A 246 0.06 -8.00 -4.12
CA VAL A 246 1.08 -7.17 -3.46
C VAL A 246 1.91 -6.43 -4.50
N ALA A 247 2.08 -5.12 -4.29
CA ALA A 247 3.00 -4.28 -5.04
C ALA A 247 4.13 -3.82 -4.11
N VAL A 248 5.36 -4.13 -4.49
CA VAL A 248 6.58 -3.81 -3.74
C VAL A 248 7.17 -2.51 -4.28
N LEU A 249 7.28 -1.50 -3.42
CA LEU A 249 7.81 -0.19 -3.77
C LEU A 249 9.24 0.00 -3.27
N TYR A 250 10.09 0.50 -4.14
CA TYR A 250 11.45 0.94 -3.81
C TYR A 250 11.73 2.31 -4.43
N MET A 251 12.09 3.30 -3.60
CA MET A 251 12.41 4.68 -4.04
C MET A 251 11.42 5.25 -5.07
N GLY A 252 10.12 5.14 -4.78
CA GLY A 252 9.05 5.73 -5.59
C GLY A 252 8.60 4.92 -6.81
N ARG A 253 9.16 3.71 -7.05
CA ARG A 253 8.74 2.83 -8.14
C ARG A 253 8.25 1.48 -7.64
N ILE A 254 7.31 0.87 -8.37
CA ILE A 254 7.00 -0.54 -8.20
C ILE A 254 8.14 -1.35 -8.83
N VAL A 255 8.78 -2.17 -8.00
CA VAL A 255 9.85 -3.07 -8.45
C VAL A 255 9.37 -4.49 -8.66
N GLU A 256 8.26 -4.86 -8.02
CA GLU A 256 7.60 -6.15 -8.21
C GLU A 256 6.11 -6.03 -7.86
N ILE A 257 5.24 -6.70 -8.63
CA ILE A 257 3.81 -6.78 -8.37
C ILE A 257 3.27 -8.14 -8.82
N GLY A 258 2.38 -8.73 -8.04
CA GLY A 258 1.78 -10.03 -8.35
C GLY A 258 0.78 -10.46 -7.28
N THR A 259 0.31 -11.71 -7.36
CA THR A 259 -0.49 -12.32 -6.29
C THR A 259 0.34 -12.43 -5.02
N GLY A 260 -0.32 -12.42 -3.85
CA GLY A 260 0.37 -12.63 -2.58
C GLY A 260 1.23 -13.89 -2.61
N ASP A 261 0.68 -15.01 -3.05
CA ASP A 261 1.41 -16.29 -3.11
C ASP A 261 2.66 -16.20 -3.98
N ALA A 262 2.59 -15.61 -5.17
CA ALA A 262 3.73 -15.47 -6.06
C ALA A 262 4.86 -14.64 -5.41
N ILE A 263 4.51 -13.49 -4.82
CA ILE A 263 5.46 -12.58 -4.16
C ILE A 263 6.15 -13.24 -2.96
N TYR A 264 5.42 -14.02 -2.15
CA TYR A 264 5.99 -14.64 -0.94
C TYR A 264 6.73 -15.94 -1.20
N GLN A 265 6.27 -16.76 -2.15
CA GLN A 265 6.88 -18.06 -2.43
C GLN A 265 8.04 -17.95 -3.41
N ARG A 266 7.94 -17.05 -4.40
CA ARG A 266 8.91 -16.90 -5.51
C ARG A 266 9.21 -15.43 -5.81
N PRO A 267 9.79 -14.69 -4.85
CA PRO A 267 10.16 -13.29 -5.05
C PRO A 267 11.18 -13.16 -6.18
N ALA A 268 10.80 -12.49 -7.26
CA ALA A 268 11.65 -12.35 -8.44
C ALA A 268 12.66 -11.20 -8.28
N HIS A 269 12.26 -10.08 -7.65
CA HIS A 269 13.18 -8.96 -7.47
C HIS A 269 14.08 -9.15 -6.23
N PRO A 270 15.41 -8.93 -6.33
CA PRO A 270 16.34 -9.10 -5.20
C PRO A 270 15.97 -8.28 -3.96
N TYR A 271 15.35 -7.12 -4.12
CA TYR A 271 14.85 -6.32 -3.01
C TYR A 271 13.70 -7.00 -2.26
N THR A 272 12.74 -7.57 -2.97
CA THR A 272 11.62 -8.32 -2.38
C THR A 272 12.15 -9.50 -1.57
N ARG A 273 13.12 -10.23 -2.12
CA ARG A 273 13.78 -11.35 -1.43
C ARG A 273 14.46 -10.88 -0.15
N MET A 274 15.21 -9.78 -0.20
CA MET A 274 15.86 -9.18 0.97
C MET A 274 14.83 -8.79 2.06
N LEU A 275 13.69 -8.20 1.66
CA LEU A 275 12.63 -7.84 2.61
C LEU A 275 12.02 -9.08 3.28
N LEU A 276 11.82 -10.16 2.55
CA LEU A 276 11.28 -11.42 3.07
C LEU A 276 12.27 -12.13 4.00
N GLU A 277 13.57 -12.10 3.69
CA GLU A 277 14.63 -12.65 4.53
C GLU A 277 14.78 -11.91 5.86
N ALA A 278 14.41 -10.63 5.90
CA ALA A 278 14.42 -9.80 7.11
C ALA A 278 13.23 -10.07 8.05
N VAL A 279 12.18 -10.79 7.59
CA VAL A 279 11.04 -11.16 8.43
C VAL A 279 11.49 -12.23 9.44
N PRO A 280 11.35 -11.98 10.76
CA PRO A 280 11.70 -12.98 11.76
C PRO A 280 10.82 -14.23 11.63
N VAL A 281 11.42 -15.37 11.36
CA VAL A 281 10.73 -16.66 11.42
C VAL A 281 10.96 -17.22 12.83
N PRO A 282 9.94 -17.65 13.56
CA PRO A 282 10.09 -18.30 14.87
C PRO A 282 10.61 -19.73 14.70
N ASP A 283 11.85 -19.86 14.23
CA ASP A 283 12.57 -21.14 14.10
C ASP A 283 13.89 -21.00 14.87
N ALA A 284 13.95 -21.65 16.03
CA ALA A 284 15.12 -21.66 16.91
C ALA A 284 16.36 -22.31 16.27
N SER A 285 16.19 -23.09 15.18
CA SER A 285 17.28 -23.75 14.46
C SER A 285 17.97 -22.86 13.43
N ARG A 286 17.31 -21.76 13.04
CA ARG A 286 17.82 -20.83 12.03
C ARG A 286 18.84 -19.88 12.65
N LYS A 287 20.12 -20.11 12.41
CA LYS A 287 21.17 -19.15 12.76
C LYS A 287 20.88 -17.83 12.02
N ILE A 288 20.68 -16.75 12.78
CA ILE A 288 20.62 -15.40 12.22
C ILE A 288 22.03 -15.12 11.66
N VAL A 289 22.19 -15.29 10.37
CA VAL A 289 23.38 -14.81 9.68
C VAL A 289 23.15 -13.30 9.50
N PRO A 290 23.95 -12.43 10.18
CA PRO A 290 23.83 -11.01 9.96
C PRO A 290 24.00 -10.76 8.47
N SER A 291 23.00 -10.16 7.80
CA SER A 291 23.16 -9.74 6.42
C SER A 291 24.36 -8.81 6.35
N ALA A 292 25.41 -9.25 5.68
CA ALA A 292 26.66 -8.49 5.50
C ALA A 292 26.47 -7.28 4.54
N THR A 293 25.24 -6.90 4.26
CA THR A 293 24.94 -5.72 3.46
C THR A 293 25.28 -4.49 4.30
N PRO A 294 26.27 -3.68 3.93
CA PRO A 294 26.61 -2.49 4.67
C PRO A 294 25.36 -1.62 4.78
N THR A 295 24.96 -1.31 6.00
CA THR A 295 24.00 -0.25 6.30
C THR A 295 24.69 1.09 6.02
N GLN A 296 25.12 1.30 4.78
CA GLN A 296 25.49 2.64 4.38
C GLN A 296 24.25 3.49 4.53
N ALA A 297 24.37 4.55 5.30
CA ALA A 297 23.35 5.58 5.42
C ALA A 297 22.94 5.98 3.99
N LEU A 298 21.86 5.39 3.50
CA LEU A 298 21.41 5.53 2.12
C LEU A 298 21.18 7.01 1.89
N SER A 299 21.88 7.56 0.94
CA SER A 299 21.44 8.76 0.25
C SER A 299 19.96 8.56 -0.06
N ARG A 300 19.07 9.37 0.52
CA ARG A 300 17.61 9.32 0.28
C ARG A 300 17.26 9.66 -1.17
N SER A 301 18.23 9.77 -2.03
CA SER A 301 18.10 10.09 -3.44
C SER A 301 18.37 8.84 -4.26
N ALA A 302 17.47 8.54 -5.19
CA ALA A 302 17.69 7.50 -6.18
C ALA A 302 18.99 7.79 -6.96
N PRO A 303 19.73 6.76 -7.41
CA PRO A 303 20.84 6.94 -8.32
C PRO A 303 20.37 7.71 -9.58
N PRO A 304 21.24 8.53 -10.18
CA PRO A 304 20.87 9.38 -11.31
C PRO A 304 20.51 8.60 -12.59
N SER A 305 20.86 7.32 -12.69
CA SER A 305 20.60 6.45 -13.85
C SER A 305 20.45 5.00 -13.43
N GLY A 306 19.85 4.17 -14.28
CA GLY A 306 19.74 2.73 -14.16
C GLY A 306 18.90 2.26 -12.96
N CYS A 307 19.07 0.99 -12.59
CA CYS A 307 18.31 0.37 -11.50
C CYS A 307 18.56 1.09 -10.17
N ARG A 308 17.49 1.51 -9.50
CA ARG A 308 17.55 2.22 -8.20
C ARG A 308 18.11 1.38 -7.07
N PHE A 309 17.92 0.06 -7.15
CA PHE A 309 18.41 -0.89 -6.13
C PHE A 309 19.86 -1.34 -6.34
N ARG A 310 20.51 -1.00 -7.46
CA ARG A 310 21.84 -1.53 -7.85
C ARG A 310 22.93 -1.41 -6.79
N LEU A 311 22.91 -0.34 -5.98
CA LEU A 311 23.93 -0.11 -4.94
C LEU A 311 23.82 -1.07 -3.75
N ARG A 312 22.68 -1.74 -3.60
CA ARG A 312 22.40 -2.73 -2.54
C ARG A 312 22.20 -4.14 -3.10
N CYS A 313 22.13 -4.26 -4.42
CA CYS A 313 21.78 -5.50 -5.08
C CYS A 313 22.99 -6.45 -5.15
N PRO A 314 22.92 -7.67 -4.58
CA PRO A 314 24.00 -8.64 -4.68
C PRO A 314 24.19 -9.20 -6.11
N ARG A 315 23.21 -9.00 -6.99
CA ARG A 315 23.22 -9.44 -8.39
C ARG A 315 23.48 -8.30 -9.38
N ALA A 316 23.90 -7.11 -8.90
CA ALA A 316 24.12 -5.97 -9.77
C ALA A 316 25.23 -6.23 -10.79
N GLN A 317 24.95 -5.88 -12.06
CA GLN A 317 25.90 -5.96 -13.17
C GLN A 317 25.98 -4.61 -13.89
N ALA A 318 26.86 -4.48 -14.88
CA ALA A 318 27.12 -3.22 -15.56
C ALA A 318 25.86 -2.59 -16.19
N VAL A 319 24.96 -3.39 -16.77
CA VAL A 319 23.70 -2.93 -17.38
C VAL A 319 22.80 -2.24 -16.32
N CYS A 320 22.84 -2.69 -15.06
CA CYS A 320 22.06 -2.08 -13.99
C CYS A 320 22.47 -0.62 -13.68
N ALA A 321 23.65 -0.19 -14.11
CA ALA A 321 24.09 1.19 -13.95
C ALA A 321 23.60 2.10 -15.09
N GLY A 322 23.45 1.58 -16.29
CA GLY A 322 23.04 2.31 -17.49
C GLY A 322 21.54 2.34 -17.74
N GLU A 323 20.86 1.22 -17.54
CA GLU A 323 19.46 1.05 -17.90
C GLU A 323 18.58 0.82 -16.66
N GLU A 324 17.45 1.55 -16.61
CA GLU A 324 16.41 1.28 -15.61
C GLU A 324 15.52 0.14 -16.11
N PRO A 325 15.42 -0.99 -15.37
CA PRO A 325 14.59 -2.10 -15.78
C PRO A 325 13.11 -1.74 -15.72
N LYS A 326 12.34 -2.18 -16.73
CA LYS A 326 10.88 -2.07 -16.75
C LYS A 326 10.25 -3.32 -16.11
N LEU A 327 8.99 -3.18 -15.67
CA LEU A 327 8.20 -4.33 -15.21
C LEU A 327 8.02 -5.31 -16.38
N ALA A 328 8.60 -6.48 -16.25
CA ALA A 328 8.50 -7.58 -17.21
C ALA A 328 7.74 -8.75 -16.57
N SER A 329 6.99 -9.50 -17.40
CA SER A 329 6.27 -10.70 -16.96
C SER A 329 7.24 -11.75 -16.46
N MET A 330 6.92 -12.33 -15.31
CA MET A 330 7.64 -13.42 -14.68
C MET A 330 6.77 -14.67 -14.68
N PRO A 331 7.35 -15.88 -14.52
CA PRO A 331 6.57 -17.07 -14.21
C PRO A 331 5.63 -16.81 -13.00
N TYR A 332 4.50 -17.52 -12.95
CA TYR A 332 3.52 -17.45 -11.85
C TYR A 332 2.67 -16.15 -11.78
N GLY A 333 2.57 -15.40 -12.89
CA GLY A 333 1.65 -14.27 -13.01
C GLY A 333 2.04 -13.03 -12.22
N GLN A 334 3.34 -12.85 -11.96
CA GLN A 334 3.90 -11.65 -11.38
C GLN A 334 4.72 -10.85 -12.40
N PHE A 335 5.03 -9.59 -12.07
CA PHE A 335 5.88 -8.71 -12.86
C PHE A 335 7.00 -8.16 -11.98
N ALA A 336 8.22 -8.12 -12.53
CA ALA A 336 9.40 -7.60 -11.83
C ALA A 336 10.22 -6.66 -12.71
N ALA A 337 10.68 -5.55 -12.12
CA ALA A 337 11.58 -4.59 -12.76
C ALA A 337 13.04 -4.96 -12.44
N CYS A 338 13.55 -6.01 -13.05
CA CYS A 338 14.90 -6.51 -12.81
C CYS A 338 15.52 -7.10 -14.08
N HIS A 339 16.80 -6.78 -14.34
CA HIS A 339 17.57 -7.39 -15.45
C HIS A 339 17.96 -8.85 -15.15
N PHE A 340 18.07 -9.21 -13.85
CA PHE A 340 18.51 -10.52 -13.37
C PHE A 340 17.59 -11.01 -12.27
N PRO A 341 16.32 -11.30 -12.59
CA PRO A 341 15.36 -11.78 -11.58
C PRO A 341 15.78 -13.12 -11.00
N HIS A 342 15.20 -13.46 -9.85
CA HIS A 342 15.29 -14.81 -9.29
C HIS A 342 14.19 -15.68 -9.88
N ASP A 343 14.52 -16.92 -10.26
CA ASP A 343 13.58 -17.94 -10.73
C ASP A 343 13.28 -18.99 -9.64
N GLU A 344 14.09 -18.99 -8.58
CA GLU A 344 14.04 -19.99 -7.52
C GLU A 344 13.12 -19.55 -6.38
N PRO A 345 12.49 -20.49 -5.67
CA PRO A 345 11.72 -20.19 -4.44
C PRO A 345 12.58 -19.47 -3.40
N ALA A 346 11.94 -18.71 -2.52
CA ALA A 346 12.63 -18.11 -1.40
C ALA A 346 13.19 -19.20 -0.47
N PRO A 347 14.42 -19.04 0.08
CA PRO A 347 15.01 -20.02 0.98
C PRO A 347 14.14 -20.23 2.22
N GLY A 348 13.83 -21.52 2.52
CA GLY A 348 13.08 -21.91 3.71
C GLY A 348 11.55 -21.86 3.59
N ILE A 349 11.00 -21.55 2.42
CA ILE A 349 9.57 -21.70 2.13
C ILE A 349 9.38 -23.05 1.44
N LYS A 350 8.68 -24.00 2.10
CA LYS A 350 8.23 -25.22 1.43
C LYS A 350 7.17 -24.87 0.41
N THR A 351 7.38 -25.21 -0.85
CA THR A 351 6.35 -25.08 -1.89
C THR A 351 5.24 -26.09 -1.64
N ALA A 352 4.02 -25.78 -2.08
CA ALA A 352 2.87 -26.70 -1.95
C ALA A 352 3.09 -28.07 -2.61
N GLU A 353 4.09 -28.23 -3.49
CA GLU A 353 4.52 -29.50 -4.08
C GLU A 353 5.43 -30.32 -3.15
N GLN A 354 5.89 -29.74 -2.03
CA GLN A 354 6.79 -30.40 -1.05
C GLN A 354 6.11 -30.61 0.31
N ALA A 355 4.83 -30.31 0.42
CA ALA A 355 3.96 -30.58 1.57
C ALA A 355 2.98 -31.69 1.23
#